data_061f23a45d25078f770d9b86ff6175bc
#
_entry.id   061f23a45d25078f770d9b86ff6175bc
#
_cell.length_a   1.000
_cell.length_b   1.000
_cell.length_c   1.000
_cell.angle_alpha   90.00
_cell.angle_beta   90.00
_cell.angle_gamma   90.00
#
_symmetry.space_group_name_H-M   'P 1'
#
loop_
_entity.id
_entity.type
_entity.pdbx_description
1 polymer ?
#
loop_
_entity_poly.entity_id
_entity_poly.type
_entity_poly.pdbx_seq_one_letter_code
_entity_poly.pdbx_strand_id
1 'polypeptide(L)'
;MRATGYIAASALASAVSAQSYLGFSTGSTKIDGSVKVQADYESEFTAAQNLIGAPGVFNSARLYTNIQGGSTTDPIEAFAAAIATNTTLLLGIWCSGTTTIQPELTALKAGLTKYGSKLADLVIGISIGSEDLYRNSVTGVENKAGVGANPDVIVGFINDYRAAFNTTLLKDVPVGHVDTWNVFPNATNKGVIDAVDWIGLDEYPYYQTGQGNTIENAANLFKEAYDAAKAAVGDKPLWVTETGWPYTGMTWDEGVPSVANAKTYWDTVGCDMLFNKVPTFWYDLTDDNAGNNESFAITDNLSTKARFNLTCPATTSSASSSSAATATGTSTKGSSGSKTTATTATGTGSSQTNASGTGSAASATGSTTTTNAGSVLNLSIGTIVGVVAFACLL
;
A
#
# COMPACT_ATOMS: atom_id res chain seq x y z
N MET A 1 -57.79 -23.58 20.94
CA MET A 1 -56.98 -22.68 20.09
C MET A 1 -55.75 -22.31 20.87
N ARG A 2 -54.59 -22.84 20.50
CA ARG A 2 -53.31 -22.51 21.12
C ARG A 2 -52.58 -21.59 20.16
N ALA A 3 -52.29 -20.36 20.58
CA ALA A 3 -51.51 -19.38 19.83
C ALA A 3 -50.02 -19.64 20.08
N THR A 4 -49.28 -20.00 19.04
CA THR A 4 -47.85 -20.17 19.07
C THR A 4 -47.20 -18.80 18.73
N GLY A 5 -46.64 -18.14 19.72
CA GLY A 5 -45.88 -16.91 19.51
C GLY A 5 -44.49 -17.24 18.98
N TYR A 6 -44.14 -16.71 17.81
CA TYR A 6 -42.79 -16.72 17.27
C TYR A 6 -42.02 -15.53 17.87
N ILE A 7 -40.98 -15.80 18.66
CA ILE A 7 -40.02 -14.81 19.09
C ILE A 7 -39.00 -14.68 17.96
N ALA A 8 -39.05 -13.57 17.23
CA ALA A 8 -38.01 -13.19 16.29
C ALA A 8 -36.79 -12.70 17.10
N ALA A 9 -35.72 -13.48 17.12
CA ALA A 9 -34.45 -13.07 17.64
C ALA A 9 -33.79 -12.14 16.60
N SER A 10 -33.81 -10.84 16.88
CA SER A 10 -33.05 -9.84 16.13
C SER A 10 -31.56 -10.01 16.48
N ALA A 11 -30.78 -10.58 15.58
CA ALA A 11 -29.33 -10.55 15.65
C ALA A 11 -28.89 -9.10 15.41
N LEU A 12 -28.54 -8.41 16.48
CA LEU A 12 -27.80 -7.14 16.40
C LEU A 12 -26.39 -7.49 15.89
N ALA A 13 -26.17 -7.35 14.60
CA ALA A 13 -24.83 -7.29 14.06
C ALA A 13 -24.16 -6.01 14.62
N SER A 14 -23.35 -6.18 15.64
CA SER A 14 -22.44 -5.13 16.08
C SER A 14 -21.50 -4.84 14.93
N ALA A 15 -21.68 -3.70 14.25
CA ALA A 15 -20.67 -3.16 13.38
C ALA A 15 -19.44 -2.88 14.25
N VAL A 16 -18.46 -3.79 14.23
CA VAL A 16 -17.13 -3.52 14.73
C VAL A 16 -16.62 -2.40 13.85
N SER A 17 -16.59 -1.18 14.37
CA SER A 17 -15.86 -0.08 13.77
C SER A 17 -14.44 -0.61 13.55
N ALA A 18 -14.02 -0.76 12.30
CA ALA A 18 -12.66 -1.16 11.97
C ALA A 18 -11.73 -0.15 12.65
N GLN A 19 -10.98 -0.60 13.65
CA GLN A 19 -10.01 0.24 14.34
C GLN A 19 -8.96 0.63 13.31
N SER A 20 -8.84 1.90 12.99
CA SER A 20 -7.82 2.39 12.06
C SER A 20 -6.53 2.57 12.84
N TYR A 21 -5.53 1.73 12.55
CA TYR A 21 -4.18 1.88 13.09
C TYR A 21 -3.42 2.90 12.25
N LEU A 22 -2.63 3.75 12.91
CA LEU A 22 -1.68 4.65 12.27
C LEU A 22 -0.27 4.29 12.74
N GLY A 23 0.62 4.01 11.81
CA GLY A 23 1.97 3.59 12.11
C GLY A 23 2.97 3.85 11.00
N PHE A 24 4.18 3.40 11.24
CA PHE A 24 5.28 3.37 10.28
C PHE A 24 5.84 1.98 10.18
N SER A 25 6.43 1.65 9.03
CA SER A 25 7.26 0.45 8.88
C SER A 25 8.65 0.73 9.44
N THR A 26 9.28 -0.28 10.04
CA THR A 26 10.64 -0.19 10.56
C THR A 26 11.39 -1.51 10.41
N GLY A 27 12.62 -1.44 9.90
CA GLY A 27 13.53 -2.56 9.75
C GLY A 27 14.34 -2.87 11.00
N SER A 28 15.21 -3.89 10.92
CA SER A 28 16.08 -4.31 12.02
C SER A 28 17.45 -3.62 12.04
N THR A 29 17.73 -2.79 11.02
CA THR A 29 18.98 -2.02 10.88
C THR A 29 18.71 -0.54 10.74
N LYS A 30 19.73 0.26 10.95
CA LYS A 30 19.77 1.71 10.63
C LYS A 30 20.29 1.91 9.21
N ILE A 31 20.15 3.13 8.69
CA ILE A 31 20.62 3.52 7.35
C ILE A 31 22.13 3.29 7.15
N ASP A 32 22.93 3.27 8.21
CA ASP A 32 24.36 2.97 8.15
C ASP A 32 24.66 1.45 8.21
N GLY A 33 23.62 0.60 8.20
CA GLY A 33 23.72 -0.85 8.29
C GLY A 33 23.98 -1.39 9.70
N SER A 34 24.09 -0.53 10.71
CA SER A 34 24.22 -0.98 12.09
C SER A 34 22.87 -1.53 12.60
N VAL A 35 22.94 -2.55 13.46
CA VAL A 35 21.77 -3.20 14.03
C VAL A 35 21.05 -2.23 15.00
N LYS A 36 19.72 -2.16 14.91
CA LYS A 36 18.90 -1.45 15.89
C LYS A 36 18.85 -2.21 17.20
N VAL A 37 18.94 -1.49 18.31
CA VAL A 37 18.73 -1.99 19.68
C VAL A 37 17.48 -1.36 20.27
N GLN A 38 17.05 -1.84 21.44
CA GLN A 38 15.83 -1.36 22.11
C GLN A 38 15.73 0.17 22.15
N ALA A 39 16.81 0.87 22.49
CA ALA A 39 16.81 2.32 22.58
C ALA A 39 16.57 3.03 21.24
N ASP A 40 17.01 2.43 20.12
CA ASP A 40 16.75 2.97 18.78
C ASP A 40 15.23 2.89 18.48
N TYR A 41 14.60 1.72 18.70
CA TYR A 41 13.16 1.53 18.53
C TYR A 41 12.33 2.41 19.48
N GLU A 42 12.73 2.57 20.76
CA GLU A 42 12.06 3.47 21.69
C GLU A 42 12.09 4.92 21.19
N SER A 43 13.20 5.33 20.61
CA SER A 43 13.33 6.66 20.02
C SER A 43 12.44 6.84 18.80
N GLU A 44 12.38 5.85 17.89
CA GLU A 44 11.48 5.86 16.72
C GLU A 44 10.01 5.90 17.15
N PHE A 45 9.58 4.99 18.03
CA PHE A 45 8.19 4.91 18.47
C PHE A 45 7.75 6.16 19.22
N THR A 46 8.63 6.72 20.06
CA THR A 46 8.35 7.96 20.77
C THR A 46 8.27 9.14 19.79
N ALA A 47 9.15 9.23 18.80
CA ALA A 47 9.10 10.29 17.79
C ALA A 47 7.80 10.21 16.97
N ALA A 48 7.40 9.00 16.53
CA ALA A 48 6.16 8.77 15.79
C ALA A 48 4.92 9.23 16.56
N GLN A 49 4.82 8.87 17.84
CA GLN A 49 3.70 9.26 18.71
C GLN A 49 3.59 10.76 18.97
N ASN A 50 4.71 11.50 18.86
CA ASN A 50 4.79 12.91 19.17
C ASN A 50 4.94 13.81 17.94
N LEU A 51 4.64 13.32 16.75
CA LEU A 51 4.71 14.09 15.51
C LEU A 51 3.79 15.31 15.55
N ILE A 52 4.37 16.49 15.40
CA ILE A 52 3.65 17.77 15.45
C ILE A 52 2.80 17.94 14.19
N GLY A 53 1.50 18.16 14.39
CA GLY A 53 0.54 18.39 13.30
C GLY A 53 0.04 17.11 12.63
N ALA A 54 0.44 15.94 13.09
CA ALA A 54 -0.06 14.67 12.55
C ALA A 54 -1.60 14.55 12.72
N PRO A 55 -2.31 13.87 11.80
CA PRO A 55 -3.77 13.74 11.80
C PRO A 55 -4.31 12.79 12.89
N GLY A 56 -3.41 12.16 13.64
CA GLY A 56 -3.69 11.24 14.73
C GLY A 56 -2.39 10.83 15.42
N VAL A 57 -2.49 9.97 16.42
CA VAL A 57 -1.31 9.42 17.09
C VAL A 57 -0.81 8.21 16.31
N PHE A 58 0.41 8.28 15.79
CA PHE A 58 1.08 7.17 15.12
C PHE A 58 1.70 6.24 16.18
N ASN A 59 0.87 5.45 16.82
CA ASN A 59 1.24 4.54 17.91
C ASN A 59 1.30 3.07 17.50
N SER A 60 1.43 2.80 16.21
CA SER A 60 1.62 1.46 15.68
C SER A 60 2.95 1.37 14.93
N ALA A 61 3.55 0.19 14.90
CA ALA A 61 4.73 -0.09 14.10
C ALA A 61 4.56 -1.42 13.35
N ARG A 62 4.95 -1.45 12.07
CA ARG A 62 5.07 -2.69 11.30
C ARG A 62 6.52 -3.14 11.32
N LEU A 63 6.74 -4.37 11.73
CA LEU A 63 8.05 -5.04 11.71
C LEU A 63 8.09 -6.02 10.53
N TYR A 64 9.23 -6.14 9.87
CA TYR A 64 9.43 -7.09 8.76
C TYR A 64 9.81 -8.49 9.24
N THR A 65 10.41 -8.59 10.44
CA THR A 65 10.91 -9.81 11.05
C THR A 65 10.74 -9.78 12.56
N ASN A 66 10.69 -10.95 13.19
CA ASN A 66 10.73 -11.07 14.65
C ASN A 66 12.15 -11.34 15.17
N ILE A 67 13.13 -11.45 14.26
CA ILE A 67 14.52 -11.80 14.60
C ILE A 67 15.32 -10.52 14.79
N GLN A 68 16.10 -10.48 15.88
CA GLN A 68 17.04 -9.40 16.13
C GLN A 68 18.12 -9.37 15.06
N GLY A 69 18.42 -8.20 14.51
CA GLY A 69 19.49 -8.02 13.55
C GLY A 69 20.81 -8.62 14.06
N GLY A 70 21.52 -9.34 13.20
CA GLY A 70 22.76 -10.05 13.57
C GLY A 70 22.57 -11.35 14.36
N SER A 71 21.32 -11.75 14.64
CA SER A 71 20.99 -13.03 15.28
C SER A 71 20.29 -13.97 14.28
N THR A 72 20.16 -15.22 14.61
CA THR A 72 19.38 -16.21 13.83
C THR A 72 18.02 -16.52 14.43
N THR A 73 17.84 -16.33 15.75
CA THR A 73 16.60 -16.73 16.46
C THR A 73 16.32 -15.90 17.71
N ASP A 74 17.14 -14.90 18.02
CA ASP A 74 16.84 -14.03 19.17
C ASP A 74 15.66 -13.12 18.84
N PRO A 75 14.76 -12.89 19.80
CA PRO A 75 13.63 -12.00 19.59
C PRO A 75 14.10 -10.57 19.40
N ILE A 76 13.50 -9.90 18.40
CA ILE A 76 13.81 -8.51 18.07
C ILE A 76 13.59 -7.58 19.28
N GLU A 77 14.52 -6.67 19.50
CA GLU A 77 14.47 -5.74 20.64
C GLU A 77 13.33 -4.70 20.53
N ALA A 78 12.73 -4.57 19.35
CA ALA A 78 11.50 -3.79 19.16
C ALA A 78 10.34 -4.25 20.08
N PHE A 79 10.31 -5.51 20.50
CA PHE A 79 9.29 -6.00 21.45
C PHE A 79 9.38 -5.30 22.82
N ALA A 80 10.59 -5.15 23.34
CA ALA A 80 10.80 -4.43 24.59
C ALA A 80 10.48 -2.93 24.46
N ALA A 81 10.87 -2.33 23.34
CA ALA A 81 10.58 -0.94 23.03
C ALA A 81 9.07 -0.68 22.90
N ALA A 82 8.34 -1.56 22.23
CA ALA A 82 6.89 -1.46 22.09
C ALA A 82 6.17 -1.51 23.45
N ILE A 83 6.63 -2.39 24.35
CA ILE A 83 6.12 -2.46 25.72
C ILE A 83 6.42 -1.17 26.49
N ALA A 84 7.64 -0.64 26.35
CA ALA A 84 8.05 0.57 27.05
C ALA A 84 7.28 1.82 26.58
N THR A 85 6.96 1.89 25.30
CA THR A 85 6.30 3.05 24.67
C THR A 85 4.79 2.87 24.44
N ASN A 86 4.24 1.71 24.81
CA ASN A 86 2.83 1.34 24.52
C ASN A 86 2.50 1.47 23.02
N THR A 87 3.38 0.93 22.15
CA THR A 87 3.22 0.92 20.70
C THR A 87 2.63 -0.43 20.28
N THR A 88 1.57 -0.43 19.47
CA THR A 88 1.02 -1.67 18.90
C THR A 88 1.87 -2.16 17.73
N LEU A 89 1.89 -3.48 17.51
CA LEU A 89 2.77 -4.11 16.55
C LEU A 89 1.98 -4.91 15.49
N LEU A 90 2.22 -4.62 14.23
CA LEU A 90 1.99 -5.52 13.12
C LEU A 90 3.29 -6.31 12.90
N LEU A 91 3.29 -7.59 13.27
CA LEU A 91 4.47 -8.44 13.20
C LEU A 91 4.64 -9.03 11.81
N GLY A 92 5.87 -9.05 11.30
CA GLY A 92 6.24 -9.71 10.06
C GLY A 92 6.93 -11.06 10.33
N ILE A 93 6.61 -12.05 9.51
CA ILE A 93 7.36 -13.29 9.36
C ILE A 93 8.03 -13.23 7.99
N TRP A 94 9.35 -13.08 7.96
CA TRP A 94 10.07 -12.97 6.70
C TRP A 94 10.09 -14.31 5.96
N CYS A 95 9.63 -14.31 4.70
CA CYS A 95 9.48 -15.51 3.88
C CYS A 95 10.42 -15.55 2.66
N SER A 96 10.91 -14.40 2.22
CA SER A 96 11.72 -14.30 1.00
C SER A 96 13.07 -14.99 1.15
N GLY A 97 13.41 -15.82 0.15
CA GLY A 97 14.72 -16.48 0.09
C GLY A 97 14.92 -17.60 1.10
N THR A 98 13.87 -18.05 1.83
CA THR A 98 13.96 -19.16 2.77
C THR A 98 13.06 -20.33 2.40
N THR A 99 13.43 -21.51 2.82
CA THR A 99 12.62 -22.74 2.71
C THR A 99 11.87 -23.07 4.01
N THR A 100 12.08 -22.28 5.07
CA THR A 100 11.46 -22.51 6.38
C THR A 100 11.38 -21.20 7.18
N ILE A 101 10.27 -20.99 7.86
CA ILE A 101 10.06 -19.87 8.79
C ILE A 101 10.34 -20.24 10.26
N GLN A 102 10.91 -21.40 10.52
CA GLN A 102 11.18 -21.85 11.92
C GLN A 102 12.04 -20.88 12.74
N PRO A 103 13.06 -20.19 12.19
CA PRO A 103 13.79 -19.15 12.91
C PRO A 103 12.87 -18.03 13.42
N GLU A 104 11.99 -17.51 12.57
CA GLU A 104 11.00 -16.49 12.90
C GLU A 104 10.04 -16.95 14.01
N LEU A 105 9.51 -18.18 13.88
CA LEU A 105 8.62 -18.76 14.89
C LEU A 105 9.34 -18.97 16.22
N THR A 106 10.63 -19.30 16.19
CA THR A 106 11.46 -19.48 17.38
C THR A 106 11.67 -18.13 18.09
N ALA A 107 12.03 -17.08 17.35
CA ALA A 107 12.22 -15.75 17.89
C ALA A 107 10.92 -15.22 18.51
N LEU A 108 9.78 -15.35 17.82
CA LEU A 108 8.49 -14.92 18.36
C LEU A 108 8.08 -15.69 19.62
N LYS A 109 8.27 -17.02 19.65
CA LYS A 109 8.03 -17.83 20.85
C LYS A 109 8.93 -17.41 22.04
N ALA A 110 10.20 -17.11 21.77
CA ALA A 110 11.11 -16.59 22.79
C ALA A 110 10.64 -15.22 23.31
N GLY A 111 10.18 -14.32 22.43
CA GLY A 111 9.56 -13.05 22.79
C GLY A 111 8.34 -13.23 23.71
N LEU A 112 7.41 -14.10 23.33
CA LEU A 112 6.23 -14.42 24.17
C LEU A 112 6.62 -15.05 25.51
N THR A 113 7.61 -15.92 25.55
CA THR A 113 8.12 -16.50 26.79
C THR A 113 8.69 -15.42 27.71
N LYS A 114 9.41 -14.46 27.14
CA LYS A 114 10.07 -13.38 27.89
C LYS A 114 9.08 -12.33 28.41
N TYR A 115 8.09 -11.96 27.59
CA TYR A 115 7.23 -10.78 27.87
C TYR A 115 5.77 -11.12 28.18
N GLY A 116 5.30 -12.33 27.82
CA GLY A 116 3.95 -12.80 28.07
C GLY A 116 2.87 -11.92 27.44
N SER A 117 1.82 -11.63 28.23
CA SER A 117 0.70 -10.80 27.80
C SER A 117 1.10 -9.36 27.50
N LYS A 118 2.17 -8.84 28.11
CA LYS A 118 2.66 -7.48 27.82
C LYS A 118 3.01 -7.29 26.35
N LEU A 119 3.54 -8.33 25.70
CA LEU A 119 3.78 -8.33 24.25
C LEU A 119 2.50 -8.68 23.51
N ALA A 120 1.83 -9.76 23.90
CA ALA A 120 0.69 -10.29 23.14
C ALA A 120 -0.45 -9.27 23.01
N ASP A 121 -0.72 -8.46 24.04
CA ASP A 121 -1.77 -7.45 24.05
C ASP A 121 -1.48 -6.26 23.10
N LEU A 122 -0.23 -6.12 22.65
CA LEU A 122 0.19 -5.10 21.69
C LEU A 122 0.16 -5.60 20.24
N VAL A 123 0.07 -6.92 20.01
CA VAL A 123 0.09 -7.49 18.65
C VAL A 123 -1.28 -7.37 18.00
N ILE A 124 -1.37 -6.60 16.92
CA ILE A 124 -2.63 -6.32 16.20
C ILE A 124 -2.83 -7.19 14.97
N GLY A 125 -1.79 -7.82 14.47
CA GLY A 125 -1.80 -8.69 13.30
C GLY A 125 -0.46 -9.35 13.07
N ILE A 126 -0.50 -10.43 12.27
CA ILE A 126 0.70 -11.15 11.81
C ILE A 126 0.68 -11.15 10.28
N SER A 127 1.76 -10.66 9.66
CA SER A 127 1.98 -10.80 8.22
C SER A 127 2.90 -11.99 7.95
N ILE A 128 2.45 -12.94 7.14
CA ILE A 128 3.28 -14.03 6.64
C ILE A 128 3.77 -13.63 5.25
N GLY A 129 5.02 -13.19 5.18
CA GLY A 129 5.65 -12.66 3.97
C GLY A 129 5.40 -11.17 3.76
N SER A 130 6.21 -10.62 2.86
CA SER A 130 6.14 -9.26 2.34
C SER A 130 6.67 -9.25 0.90
N GLU A 131 5.80 -8.95 -0.07
CA GLU A 131 6.09 -8.88 -1.52
C GLU A 131 6.65 -10.19 -2.14
N ASP A 132 6.41 -11.35 -1.51
CA ASP A 132 6.97 -12.61 -1.98
C ASP A 132 6.38 -13.05 -3.32
N LEU A 133 5.07 -12.82 -3.53
CA LEU A 133 4.41 -13.16 -4.79
C LEU A 133 4.85 -12.22 -5.90
N TYR A 134 5.02 -10.92 -5.59
CA TYR A 134 5.54 -9.96 -6.54
C TYR A 134 6.96 -10.32 -6.96
N ARG A 135 7.88 -10.54 -6.03
CA ARG A 135 9.27 -10.90 -6.34
C ARG A 135 9.37 -12.15 -7.21
N ASN A 136 8.41 -13.08 -7.08
CA ASN A 136 8.35 -14.30 -7.88
C ASN A 136 7.49 -14.15 -9.16
N SER A 137 6.93 -12.99 -9.43
CA SER A 137 6.19 -12.69 -10.67
C SER A 137 7.14 -12.40 -11.84
N VAL A 138 6.60 -12.43 -13.07
CA VAL A 138 7.37 -12.04 -14.27
C VAL A 138 7.92 -10.62 -14.09
N THR A 139 7.08 -9.67 -13.68
CA THR A 139 7.48 -8.27 -13.47
C THR A 139 8.52 -8.13 -12.36
N GLY A 140 8.36 -8.83 -11.24
CA GLY A 140 9.33 -8.81 -10.14
C GLY A 140 10.70 -9.34 -10.55
N VAL A 141 10.73 -10.42 -11.36
CA VAL A 141 11.98 -10.97 -11.89
C VAL A 141 12.64 -10.00 -12.89
N GLU A 142 11.87 -9.39 -13.79
CA GLU A 142 12.36 -8.37 -14.72
C GLU A 142 12.93 -7.15 -13.99
N ASN A 143 12.28 -6.73 -12.93
CA ASN A 143 12.70 -5.61 -12.08
C ASN A 143 13.82 -5.98 -11.08
N LYS A 144 14.25 -7.25 -11.07
CA LYS A 144 15.28 -7.74 -10.12
C LYS A 144 14.88 -7.50 -8.65
N ALA A 145 13.61 -7.70 -8.34
CA ALA A 145 13.02 -7.42 -7.03
C ALA A 145 13.49 -8.38 -5.91
N GLY A 146 14.44 -9.24 -6.20
CA GLY A 146 14.97 -10.21 -5.23
C GLY A 146 14.28 -11.57 -5.33
N VAL A 147 14.49 -12.40 -4.31
CA VAL A 147 13.93 -13.75 -4.25
C VAL A 147 12.56 -13.71 -3.60
N GLY A 148 11.56 -14.22 -4.30
CA GLY A 148 10.20 -14.37 -3.78
C GLY A 148 9.86 -15.84 -3.47
N ALA A 149 8.56 -16.10 -3.29
CA ALA A 149 8.03 -17.44 -3.06
C ALA A 149 6.78 -17.72 -3.90
N ASN A 150 6.54 -18.99 -4.19
CA ASN A 150 5.31 -19.43 -4.84
C ASN A 150 4.11 -19.36 -3.87
N PRO A 151 2.87 -19.21 -4.37
CA PRO A 151 1.69 -19.14 -3.52
C PRO A 151 1.50 -20.34 -2.59
N ASP A 152 1.83 -21.54 -3.04
CA ASP A 152 1.74 -22.77 -2.24
C ASP A 152 2.75 -22.79 -1.08
N VAL A 153 3.94 -22.20 -1.27
CA VAL A 153 4.95 -22.04 -0.21
C VAL A 153 4.43 -21.07 0.85
N ILE A 154 3.87 -19.93 0.45
CA ILE A 154 3.27 -18.97 1.39
C ILE A 154 2.10 -19.58 2.16
N VAL A 155 1.21 -20.32 1.49
CA VAL A 155 0.13 -21.07 2.17
C VAL A 155 0.69 -22.08 3.16
N GLY A 156 1.78 -22.77 2.81
CA GLY A 156 2.51 -23.68 3.71
C GLY A 156 2.98 -22.95 4.98
N PHE A 157 3.62 -21.79 4.83
CA PHE A 157 4.10 -20.98 5.94
C PHE A 157 2.96 -20.42 6.82
N ILE A 158 1.82 -20.02 6.21
CA ILE A 158 0.62 -19.64 6.97
C ILE A 158 0.13 -20.77 7.85
N ASN A 159 0.12 -22.01 7.34
CA ASN A 159 -0.28 -23.20 8.09
C ASN A 159 0.72 -23.53 9.20
N ASP A 160 2.02 -23.40 8.93
CA ASP A 160 3.09 -23.62 9.93
C ASP A 160 2.97 -22.62 11.09
N TYR A 161 2.74 -21.34 10.79
CA TYR A 161 2.50 -20.33 11.82
C TYR A 161 1.26 -20.69 12.67
N ARG A 162 0.11 -20.95 12.01
CA ARG A 162 -1.13 -21.28 12.73
C ARG A 162 -0.97 -22.51 13.60
N ALA A 163 -0.32 -23.55 13.11
CA ALA A 163 -0.04 -24.76 13.89
C ALA A 163 0.86 -24.47 15.11
N ALA A 164 1.85 -23.58 14.93
CA ALA A 164 2.82 -23.25 15.98
C ALA A 164 2.24 -22.36 17.10
N PHE A 165 1.18 -21.57 16.83
CA PHE A 165 0.64 -20.56 17.74
C PHE A 165 -0.81 -20.81 18.18
N ASN A 166 -1.49 -21.87 17.73
CA ASN A 166 -2.90 -22.19 18.03
C ASN A 166 -3.24 -22.38 19.52
N THR A 167 -2.25 -22.54 20.38
CA THR A 167 -2.41 -22.68 21.84
C THR A 167 -1.71 -21.58 22.63
N THR A 168 -1.19 -20.57 21.95
CA THR A 168 -0.47 -19.45 22.57
C THR A 168 -1.40 -18.24 22.83
N LEU A 169 -0.84 -17.19 23.40
CA LEU A 169 -1.52 -15.92 23.57
C LEU A 169 -1.87 -15.22 22.24
N LEU A 170 -1.24 -15.62 21.12
CA LEU A 170 -1.49 -15.08 19.79
C LEU A 170 -2.48 -15.90 18.95
N LYS A 171 -3.15 -16.91 19.52
CA LYS A 171 -4.02 -17.83 18.79
C LYS A 171 -5.18 -17.16 18.03
N ASP A 172 -5.65 -16.02 18.53
CA ASP A 172 -6.78 -15.26 17.98
C ASP A 172 -6.32 -13.99 17.24
N VAL A 173 -5.01 -13.75 17.14
CA VAL A 173 -4.48 -12.62 16.38
C VAL A 173 -4.64 -12.88 14.88
N PRO A 174 -5.22 -11.94 14.10
CA PRO A 174 -5.48 -12.16 12.68
C PRO A 174 -4.18 -12.28 11.88
N VAL A 175 -4.18 -13.24 10.95
CA VAL A 175 -3.05 -13.54 10.06
C VAL A 175 -3.33 -12.99 8.68
N GLY A 176 -2.37 -12.26 8.11
CA GLY A 176 -2.44 -11.69 6.77
C GLY A 176 -1.24 -12.07 5.91
N HIS A 177 -1.28 -11.60 4.68
CA HIS A 177 -0.16 -11.56 3.74
C HIS A 177 -0.06 -10.16 3.16
N VAL A 178 1.15 -9.66 3.02
CA VAL A 178 1.44 -8.33 2.50
C VAL A 178 2.09 -8.47 1.13
N ASP A 179 1.56 -7.76 0.14
CA ASP A 179 2.14 -7.77 -1.22
C ASP A 179 1.70 -6.52 -2.02
N THR A 180 2.23 -6.39 -3.23
CA THR A 180 1.87 -5.30 -4.14
C THR A 180 0.50 -5.52 -4.77
N TRP A 181 -0.15 -4.43 -5.17
CA TRP A 181 -1.53 -4.44 -5.68
C TRP A 181 -1.77 -5.38 -6.87
N ASN A 182 -0.77 -5.52 -7.76
CA ASN A 182 -0.88 -6.23 -9.03
C ASN A 182 -0.86 -7.76 -8.91
N VAL A 183 -0.46 -8.30 -7.76
CA VAL A 183 -0.46 -9.76 -7.55
C VAL A 183 -1.81 -10.31 -7.14
N PHE A 184 -2.65 -9.51 -6.46
CA PHE A 184 -3.93 -9.99 -5.95
C PHE A 184 -4.95 -10.33 -7.06
N PRO A 185 -5.06 -9.60 -8.19
CA PRO A 185 -5.92 -9.99 -9.30
C PRO A 185 -5.48 -11.27 -10.03
N ASN A 186 -4.24 -11.74 -9.82
CA ASN A 186 -3.77 -12.98 -10.44
C ASN A 186 -4.41 -14.21 -9.78
N ALA A 187 -5.21 -14.95 -10.55
CA ALA A 187 -5.94 -16.12 -10.06
C ALA A 187 -5.03 -17.21 -9.46
N THR A 188 -3.75 -17.29 -9.83
CA THR A 188 -2.79 -18.24 -9.24
C THR A 188 -2.52 -17.95 -7.77
N ASN A 189 -2.70 -16.70 -7.33
CA ASN A 189 -2.45 -16.25 -5.97
C ASN A 189 -3.70 -16.37 -5.06
N LYS A 190 -4.84 -16.79 -5.62
CA LYS A 190 -6.09 -16.91 -4.86
C LYS A 190 -5.95 -17.78 -3.61
N GLY A 191 -5.15 -18.83 -3.65
CA GLY A 191 -4.91 -19.69 -2.49
C GLY A 191 -4.35 -18.95 -1.27
N VAL A 192 -3.50 -17.94 -1.49
CA VAL A 192 -2.97 -17.10 -0.42
C VAL A 192 -4.07 -16.19 0.14
N ILE A 193 -4.86 -15.55 -0.75
CA ILE A 193 -5.99 -14.71 -0.34
C ILE A 193 -6.97 -15.52 0.51
N ASP A 194 -7.30 -16.75 0.10
CA ASP A 194 -8.23 -17.60 0.83
C ASP A 194 -7.70 -18.05 2.21
N ALA A 195 -6.38 -18.21 2.33
CA ALA A 195 -5.72 -18.73 3.52
C ALA A 195 -5.56 -17.70 4.65
N VAL A 196 -5.73 -16.41 4.41
CA VAL A 196 -5.48 -15.33 5.39
C VAL A 196 -6.76 -14.67 5.87
N ASP A 197 -6.69 -13.91 6.96
CA ASP A 197 -7.82 -13.19 7.57
C ASP A 197 -7.92 -11.75 7.04
N TRP A 198 -6.81 -11.14 6.65
CA TRP A 198 -6.68 -9.80 6.07
C TRP A 198 -5.58 -9.76 5.01
N ILE A 199 -5.57 -8.71 4.18
CA ILE A 199 -4.55 -8.46 3.16
C ILE A 199 -3.89 -7.13 3.43
N GLY A 200 -2.56 -7.09 3.28
CA GLY A 200 -1.76 -5.87 3.28
C GLY A 200 -1.41 -5.46 1.85
N LEU A 201 -1.58 -4.19 1.59
CA LEU A 201 -1.29 -3.57 0.31
C LEU A 201 -0.05 -2.68 0.44
N ASP A 202 0.98 -3.00 -0.32
CA ASP A 202 2.15 -2.15 -0.53
C ASP A 202 1.98 -1.48 -1.90
N GLU A 203 1.88 -0.14 -1.93
CA GLU A 203 1.57 0.61 -3.13
C GLU A 203 2.31 1.94 -3.18
N TYR A 204 3.06 2.13 -4.28
CA TYR A 204 3.87 3.32 -4.53
C TYR A 204 3.66 3.84 -5.96
N PRO A 205 2.74 4.79 -6.19
CA PRO A 205 2.56 5.41 -7.51
C PRO A 205 3.85 5.99 -8.10
N TYR A 206 4.78 6.40 -7.25
CA TYR A 206 6.11 6.88 -7.64
C TYR A 206 6.85 5.92 -8.57
N TYR A 207 6.68 4.61 -8.39
CA TYR A 207 7.33 3.59 -9.18
C TYR A 207 6.48 3.06 -10.36
N GLN A 208 5.27 3.56 -10.57
CA GLN A 208 4.39 3.14 -11.67
C GLN A 208 4.77 3.79 -13.00
N THR A 209 5.96 3.47 -13.51
CA THR A 209 6.48 4.02 -14.77
C THR A 209 5.59 3.66 -15.96
N GLY A 210 5.50 4.56 -16.94
CA GLY A 210 4.67 4.41 -18.14
C GLY A 210 3.17 4.59 -17.88
N GLN A 211 2.77 4.99 -16.66
CA GLN A 211 1.36 5.23 -16.30
C GLN A 211 1.08 6.70 -15.97
N GLY A 212 2.01 7.59 -16.30
CA GLY A 212 1.90 9.00 -15.98
C GLY A 212 2.00 9.23 -14.47
N ASN A 213 3.08 8.75 -13.85
CA ASN A 213 3.31 8.75 -12.42
C ASN A 213 3.78 10.11 -11.87
N THR A 214 3.22 11.21 -12.40
CA THR A 214 3.43 12.53 -11.83
C THR A 214 2.77 12.63 -10.46
N ILE A 215 3.23 13.57 -9.64
CA ILE A 215 2.63 13.78 -8.32
C ILE A 215 1.15 14.18 -8.40
N GLU A 216 0.76 14.92 -9.45
CA GLU A 216 -0.63 15.34 -9.69
C GLU A 216 -1.55 14.16 -9.99
N ASN A 217 -1.02 13.06 -10.55
CA ASN A 217 -1.76 11.85 -10.86
C ASN A 217 -1.62 10.76 -9.79
N ALA A 218 -0.73 10.91 -8.84
CA ALA A 218 -0.38 9.88 -7.85
C ALA A 218 -1.60 9.38 -7.03
N ALA A 219 -2.51 10.28 -6.65
CA ALA A 219 -3.71 9.89 -5.92
C ALA A 219 -4.68 9.03 -6.76
N ASN A 220 -4.77 9.28 -8.08
CA ASN A 220 -5.58 8.46 -8.99
C ASN A 220 -4.95 7.07 -9.15
N LEU A 221 -3.64 6.98 -9.37
CA LEU A 221 -2.92 5.71 -9.49
C LEU A 221 -3.06 4.88 -8.22
N PHE A 222 -2.88 5.52 -7.05
CA PHE A 222 -3.09 4.86 -5.76
C PHE A 222 -4.52 4.31 -5.64
N LYS A 223 -5.52 5.13 -6.01
CA LYS A 223 -6.91 4.72 -5.93
C LYS A 223 -7.22 3.53 -6.85
N GLU A 224 -6.73 3.56 -8.08
CA GLU A 224 -6.91 2.47 -9.04
C GLU A 224 -6.29 1.17 -8.54
N ALA A 225 -5.07 1.23 -8.00
CA ALA A 225 -4.37 0.10 -7.40
C ALA A 225 -5.13 -0.45 -6.17
N TYR A 226 -5.57 0.44 -5.27
CA TYR A 226 -6.36 0.06 -4.10
C TYR A 226 -7.69 -0.60 -4.48
N ASP A 227 -8.41 -0.02 -5.45
CA ASP A 227 -9.70 -0.56 -5.91
C ASP A 227 -9.51 -1.92 -6.60
N ALA A 228 -8.43 -2.10 -7.39
CA ALA A 228 -8.11 -3.38 -8.02
C ALA A 228 -7.79 -4.47 -6.98
N ALA A 229 -6.97 -4.14 -5.98
CA ALA A 229 -6.68 -5.04 -4.87
C ALA A 229 -7.96 -5.37 -4.09
N LYS A 230 -8.79 -4.37 -3.75
CA LYS A 230 -10.06 -4.56 -3.03
C LYS A 230 -11.05 -5.43 -3.78
N ALA A 231 -11.16 -5.26 -5.09
CA ALA A 231 -11.99 -6.11 -5.94
C ALA A 231 -11.52 -7.57 -5.93
N ALA A 232 -10.22 -7.81 -5.93
CA ALA A 232 -9.64 -9.15 -5.92
C ALA A 232 -9.80 -9.86 -4.57
N VAL A 233 -9.69 -9.13 -3.44
CA VAL A 233 -9.75 -9.72 -2.09
C VAL A 233 -11.19 -9.82 -1.55
N GLY A 234 -12.15 -9.17 -2.18
CA GLY A 234 -13.57 -9.21 -1.81
C GLY A 234 -13.85 -8.59 -0.44
N ASP A 235 -14.52 -9.32 0.44
CA ASP A 235 -14.92 -8.81 1.75
C ASP A 235 -13.81 -8.76 2.80
N LYS A 236 -12.64 -9.34 2.50
CA LYS A 236 -11.52 -9.31 3.44
C LYS A 236 -11.08 -7.88 3.76
N PRO A 237 -10.68 -7.60 5.01
CA PRO A 237 -10.05 -6.33 5.35
C PRO A 237 -8.80 -6.11 4.49
N LEU A 238 -8.69 -4.92 3.92
CA LEU A 238 -7.51 -4.47 3.18
C LEU A 238 -6.85 -3.34 3.98
N TRP A 239 -5.61 -3.57 4.43
CA TRP A 239 -4.79 -2.59 5.13
C TRP A 239 -3.78 -2.01 4.14
N VAL A 240 -3.36 -0.79 4.32
CA VAL A 240 -2.23 -0.22 3.58
C VAL A 240 -1.00 -0.36 4.46
N THR A 241 -0.16 -1.31 4.09
CA THR A 241 1.01 -1.72 4.88
C THR A 241 2.29 -1.00 4.48
N GLU A 242 2.33 -0.48 3.25
CA GLU A 242 3.35 0.46 2.81
C GLU A 242 2.77 1.43 1.78
N THR A 243 3.08 2.70 1.95
CA THR A 243 2.93 3.73 0.93
C THR A 243 3.71 4.97 1.34
N GLY A 244 4.18 5.74 0.36
CA GLY A 244 4.93 6.95 0.58
C GLY A 244 5.36 7.60 -0.74
N TRP A 245 5.99 8.77 -0.64
CA TRP A 245 6.62 9.46 -1.75
C TRP A 245 7.98 10.00 -1.29
N PRO A 246 9.07 9.73 -2.02
CA PRO A 246 10.40 10.11 -1.56
C PRO A 246 10.61 11.63 -1.59
N TYR A 247 11.32 12.14 -0.60
CA TYR A 247 11.69 13.55 -0.57
C TYR A 247 12.98 13.87 -1.34
N THR A 248 13.80 12.85 -1.62
CA THR A 248 15.03 12.95 -2.44
C THR A 248 15.35 11.58 -3.03
N GLY A 249 16.14 11.57 -4.10
CA GLY A 249 16.52 10.36 -4.81
C GLY A 249 16.50 10.57 -6.31
N MET A 250 16.40 9.48 -7.06
CA MET A 250 16.33 9.46 -8.51
C MET A 250 14.90 9.75 -9.00
N THR A 251 14.74 10.44 -10.11
CA THR A 251 13.46 10.55 -10.79
C THR A 251 13.14 9.24 -11.50
N TRP A 252 11.95 8.68 -11.23
CA TRP A 252 11.43 7.49 -11.90
C TRP A 252 10.36 7.88 -12.91
N ASP A 253 10.72 7.89 -14.20
CA ASP A 253 9.88 8.36 -15.29
C ASP A 253 9.38 9.79 -15.02
N GLU A 254 8.10 10.00 -14.70
CA GLU A 254 7.55 11.30 -14.33
C GLU A 254 7.46 11.51 -12.80
N GLY A 255 7.80 10.47 -12.01
CA GLY A 255 7.84 10.53 -10.54
C GLY A 255 9.07 11.29 -10.04
N VAL A 256 8.88 12.53 -9.61
CA VAL A 256 9.94 13.41 -9.14
C VAL A 256 9.98 13.43 -7.61
N PRO A 257 11.10 13.00 -6.96
CA PRO A 257 11.24 13.08 -5.52
C PRO A 257 11.47 14.53 -5.08
N SER A 258 10.73 14.99 -4.11
CA SER A 258 10.93 16.27 -3.45
C SER A 258 10.11 16.37 -2.16
N VAL A 259 10.53 17.23 -1.24
CA VAL A 259 9.77 17.55 -0.02
C VAL A 259 8.37 18.05 -0.35
N ALA A 260 8.20 18.85 -1.42
CA ALA A 260 6.92 19.38 -1.85
C ALA A 260 5.99 18.25 -2.35
N ASN A 261 6.52 17.32 -3.16
CA ASN A 261 5.76 16.20 -3.68
C ASN A 261 5.42 15.19 -2.58
N ALA A 262 6.36 14.91 -1.66
CA ALA A 262 6.08 14.10 -0.47
C ALA A 262 4.94 14.68 0.37
N LYS A 263 4.90 16.03 0.55
CA LYS A 263 3.78 16.72 1.19
C LYS A 263 2.47 16.57 0.40
N THR A 264 2.51 16.74 -0.92
CA THR A 264 1.32 16.59 -1.77
C THR A 264 0.75 15.19 -1.65
N TYR A 265 1.62 14.16 -1.68
CA TYR A 265 1.21 12.76 -1.51
C TYR A 265 0.64 12.48 -0.12
N TRP A 266 1.26 13.03 0.94
CA TRP A 266 0.73 12.97 2.30
C TRP A 266 -0.69 13.52 2.38
N ASP A 267 -0.96 14.66 1.72
CA ASP A 267 -2.28 15.29 1.73
C ASP A 267 -3.31 14.50 0.91
N THR A 268 -2.97 14.18 -0.33
CA THR A 268 -3.95 13.63 -1.29
C THR A 268 -4.19 12.14 -1.12
N VAL A 269 -3.21 11.39 -0.60
CA VAL A 269 -3.36 9.96 -0.32
C VAL A 269 -3.50 9.72 1.18
N GLY A 270 -2.54 10.17 1.98
CA GLY A 270 -2.57 9.99 3.42
C GLY A 270 -3.84 10.58 4.06
N CYS A 271 -4.01 11.88 3.95
CA CYS A 271 -5.12 12.60 4.59
C CYS A 271 -6.48 12.31 3.95
N ASP A 272 -6.55 12.38 2.61
CA ASP A 272 -7.83 12.30 1.92
C ASP A 272 -8.35 10.86 1.81
N MET A 273 -7.47 9.85 1.80
CA MET A 273 -7.88 8.46 1.54
C MET A 273 -7.66 7.52 2.73
N LEU A 274 -6.59 7.66 3.50
CA LEU A 274 -6.10 6.62 4.39
C LEU A 274 -6.25 6.93 5.88
N PHE A 275 -5.68 8.01 6.38
CA PHE A 275 -5.56 8.25 7.81
C PHE A 275 -6.92 8.30 8.50
N ASN A 276 -7.04 7.55 9.60
CA ASN A 276 -8.27 7.34 10.37
C ASN A 276 -9.43 6.68 9.60
N LYS A 277 -9.18 6.11 8.40
CA LYS A 277 -10.16 5.42 7.57
C LYS A 277 -9.77 3.97 7.31
N VAL A 278 -8.46 3.73 7.09
CA VAL A 278 -7.88 2.43 6.80
C VAL A 278 -6.67 2.23 7.71
N PRO A 279 -6.43 1.03 8.27
CA PRO A 279 -5.18 0.76 8.95
C PRO A 279 -4.01 1.04 8.01
N THR A 280 -3.12 1.96 8.42
CA THR A 280 -2.07 2.48 7.53
C THR A 280 -0.72 2.51 8.23
N PHE A 281 0.29 1.93 7.56
CA PHE A 281 1.70 2.02 7.93
C PHE A 281 2.41 2.81 6.84
N TRP A 282 2.75 4.05 7.15
CA TRP A 282 3.39 4.94 6.20
C TRP A 282 4.87 4.61 6.06
N TYR A 283 5.39 4.65 4.86
CA TYR A 283 6.80 4.48 4.56
C TYR A 283 7.44 5.83 4.25
N ASP A 284 8.33 6.38 5.11
CA ASP A 284 8.59 5.93 6.47
C ASP A 284 8.85 7.11 7.43
N LEU A 285 9.09 6.83 8.70
CA LEU A 285 9.45 7.84 9.70
C LEU A 285 10.88 8.28 9.54
N THR A 286 11.79 7.33 9.36
CA THR A 286 13.24 7.49 9.19
C THR A 286 13.74 6.42 8.23
N ASP A 287 14.62 6.80 7.29
CA ASP A 287 15.21 5.84 6.37
C ASP A 287 16.08 4.84 7.14
N ASP A 288 15.84 3.54 6.92
CA ASP A 288 16.52 2.45 7.60
C ASP A 288 17.03 1.36 6.63
N ASN A 289 16.85 1.55 5.33
CA ASN A 289 17.33 0.63 4.30
C ASN A 289 18.45 1.26 3.48
N ALA A 290 19.69 0.86 3.78
CA ALA A 290 20.88 1.32 3.07
C ALA A 290 20.94 0.92 1.58
N GLY A 291 20.09 -0.03 1.16
CA GLY A 291 19.97 -0.46 -0.23
C GLY A 291 19.11 0.46 -1.10
N ASN A 292 18.31 1.33 -0.51
CA ASN A 292 17.49 2.26 -1.25
C ASN A 292 18.31 3.45 -1.78
N ASN A 293 18.01 3.84 -3.03
CA ASN A 293 18.55 5.06 -3.63
C ASN A 293 17.66 6.28 -3.36
N GLU A 294 16.43 6.04 -2.95
CA GLU A 294 15.42 7.03 -2.60
C GLU A 294 15.26 7.11 -1.08
N SER A 295 15.06 8.33 -0.57
CA SER A 295 14.79 8.56 0.84
C SER A 295 13.35 9.02 1.04
N PHE A 296 12.64 8.28 1.89
CA PHE A 296 11.22 8.49 2.17
C PHE A 296 10.96 9.13 3.54
N ALA A 297 11.97 9.20 4.40
CA ALA A 297 11.84 9.67 5.77
C ALA A 297 11.11 11.01 5.88
N ILE A 298 9.99 11.03 6.59
CA ILE A 298 9.27 12.28 6.84
C ILE A 298 9.93 13.13 7.94
N THR A 299 10.84 12.55 8.73
CA THR A 299 11.57 13.27 9.77
C THR A 299 13.05 13.41 9.44
N ASP A 300 13.72 14.32 10.13
CA ASP A 300 15.15 14.45 10.14
C ASP A 300 15.66 14.09 11.55
N ASN A 301 16.48 13.03 11.63
CA ASN A 301 17.01 12.53 12.89
C ASN A 301 15.93 12.31 13.98
N LEU A 302 14.79 11.70 13.62
CA LEU A 302 13.66 11.45 14.52
C LEU A 302 13.09 12.72 15.18
N SER A 303 13.24 13.88 14.55
CA SER A 303 12.61 15.11 15.00
C SER A 303 11.09 14.98 15.00
N THR A 304 10.44 15.40 16.07
CA THR A 304 8.96 15.48 16.11
C THR A 304 8.38 16.53 15.16
N LYS A 305 9.22 17.44 14.67
CA LYS A 305 8.88 18.36 13.58
C LYS A 305 9.31 17.72 12.26
N ALA A 306 8.33 17.27 11.48
CA ALA A 306 8.58 16.67 10.18
C ALA A 306 9.17 17.63 9.14
N ARG A 307 9.70 17.10 8.04
CA ARG A 307 10.25 17.86 6.89
C ARG A 307 9.22 18.78 6.23
N PHE A 308 7.94 18.45 6.39
CA PHE A 308 6.81 19.23 5.89
C PHE A 308 5.69 19.27 6.93
N ASN A 309 4.71 20.15 6.75
CA ASN A 309 3.56 20.25 7.63
C ASN A 309 2.66 19.00 7.51
N LEU A 310 2.48 18.26 8.61
CA LEU A 310 1.67 17.03 8.64
C LEU A 310 0.17 17.30 8.81
N THR A 311 -0.24 18.56 9.09
CA THR A 311 -1.65 18.89 9.27
C THR A 311 -2.39 18.67 7.96
N CYS A 312 -3.42 17.81 8.04
CA CYS A 312 -4.29 17.57 6.90
C CYS A 312 -5.03 18.85 6.51
N PRO A 313 -5.17 19.11 5.19
CA PRO A 313 -5.99 20.22 4.71
C PRO A 313 -7.42 20.11 5.25
N ALA A 314 -8.05 21.26 5.56
CA ALA A 314 -9.45 21.25 5.90
C ALA A 314 -10.26 20.75 4.68
N THR A 315 -11.08 19.71 4.87
CA THR A 315 -11.99 19.26 3.82
C THR A 315 -12.94 20.41 3.50
N THR A 316 -12.71 21.08 2.38
CA THR A 316 -13.71 22.01 1.82
C THR A 316 -14.85 21.14 1.32
N SER A 317 -15.83 20.86 2.19
CA SER A 317 -17.12 20.39 1.75
C SER A 317 -17.65 21.48 0.82
N SER A 318 -17.63 21.22 -0.48
CA SER A 318 -18.36 22.02 -1.47
C SER A 318 -19.84 21.83 -1.15
N ALA A 319 -20.33 22.62 -0.20
CA ALA A 319 -21.75 22.81 -0.03
C ALA A 319 -22.22 23.46 -1.33
N SER A 320 -22.76 22.65 -2.24
CA SER A 320 -23.56 23.13 -3.36
C SER A 320 -24.75 23.89 -2.76
N SER A 321 -24.54 25.18 -2.53
CA SER A 321 -25.62 26.08 -2.25
C SER A 321 -26.44 26.17 -3.54
N SER A 322 -27.45 25.32 -3.67
CA SER A 322 -28.54 25.52 -4.61
C SER A 322 -29.30 26.75 -4.16
N SER A 323 -28.87 27.90 -4.66
CA SER A 323 -29.63 29.13 -4.57
C SER A 323 -30.89 28.94 -5.43
N ALA A 324 -31.99 28.57 -4.78
CA ALA A 324 -33.31 28.65 -5.38
C ALA A 324 -33.60 30.14 -5.65
N ALA A 325 -33.37 30.53 -6.89
CA ALA A 325 -33.81 31.84 -7.38
C ALA A 325 -35.33 31.81 -7.49
N THR A 326 -36.00 32.45 -6.57
CA THR A 326 -37.42 32.74 -6.64
C THR A 326 -37.60 33.81 -7.74
N ALA A 327 -38.06 33.37 -8.90
CA ALA A 327 -38.42 34.28 -9.98
C ALA A 327 -39.80 34.90 -9.67
N THR A 328 -39.81 36.17 -9.25
CA THR A 328 -40.99 37.02 -9.27
C THR A 328 -41.03 37.68 -10.64
N GLY A 329 -42.01 37.30 -11.43
CA GLY A 329 -42.27 37.88 -12.74
C GLY A 329 -42.83 39.29 -12.66
N THR A 330 -42.32 40.16 -13.52
CA THR A 330 -43.08 41.34 -13.96
C THR A 330 -42.78 41.57 -15.44
N SER A 331 -43.84 41.41 -16.23
CA SER A 331 -43.86 41.66 -17.66
C SER A 331 -43.85 43.14 -17.97
N THR A 332 -43.00 43.58 -18.93
CA THR A 332 -43.32 44.76 -19.78
C THR A 332 -42.77 44.54 -21.19
N LYS A 333 -43.61 44.75 -22.14
CA LYS A 333 -43.45 44.74 -23.60
C LYS A 333 -42.53 45.86 -24.09
N GLY A 334 -41.77 45.58 -25.15
CA GLY A 334 -41.12 46.64 -25.95
C GLY A 334 -40.38 46.07 -27.15
N SER A 335 -40.90 46.24 -28.25
CA SER A 335 -40.76 45.98 -29.66
C SER A 335 -39.48 46.50 -30.34
N SER A 336 -39.20 45.86 -31.53
CA SER A 336 -38.40 46.27 -32.71
C SER A 336 -36.88 46.19 -32.57
N GLY A 337 -36.11 45.66 -33.49
CA GLY A 337 -36.22 45.46 -34.92
C GLY A 337 -34.82 45.45 -35.53
N SER A 338 -34.63 44.70 -36.61
CA SER A 338 -33.62 44.83 -37.69
C SER A 338 -32.24 44.26 -37.46
N LYS A 339 -31.98 43.17 -38.15
CA LYS A 339 -31.45 42.91 -39.51
C LYS A 339 -29.94 43.13 -39.74
N THR A 340 -29.37 42.02 -40.30
CA THR A 340 -28.28 41.91 -41.32
C THR A 340 -26.85 42.08 -40.81
N THR A 341 -25.85 41.28 -41.19
CA THR A 341 -25.53 40.60 -42.46
C THR A 341 -24.37 39.59 -42.23
N ALA A 342 -24.38 38.53 -42.99
CA ALA A 342 -23.29 37.55 -43.14
C ALA A 342 -22.09 38.16 -43.85
N THR A 343 -20.91 37.66 -43.58
CA THR A 343 -19.84 37.60 -44.62
C THR A 343 -18.96 36.36 -44.38
N THR A 344 -18.94 35.59 -45.43
CA THR A 344 -18.09 34.43 -45.71
C THR A 344 -16.73 34.92 -46.21
N ALA A 345 -15.65 34.25 -45.83
CA ALA A 345 -14.44 34.28 -46.66
C ALA A 345 -13.66 32.95 -46.50
N THR A 346 -13.57 32.32 -47.59
CA THR A 346 -12.81 31.15 -48.02
C THR A 346 -11.32 31.42 -48.30
N GLY A 347 -10.49 30.41 -48.21
CA GLY A 347 -9.14 30.38 -48.84
C GLY A 347 -8.27 29.29 -48.21
N THR A 348 -8.22 28.10 -48.76
CA THR A 348 -7.25 27.47 -49.75
C THR A 348 -5.81 27.81 -49.39
N GLY A 349 -4.85 26.84 -49.35
CA GLY A 349 -4.68 25.54 -49.86
C GLY A 349 -3.23 25.13 -49.73
N SER A 350 -2.97 23.83 -49.96
CA SER A 350 -1.80 23.22 -50.63
C SER A 350 -0.42 23.29 -49.91
N SER A 351 0.49 22.33 -49.94
CA SER A 351 0.66 21.01 -50.58
C SER A 351 1.97 20.40 -50.09
N GLN A 352 1.99 19.09 -49.95
CA GLN A 352 3.04 18.10 -50.34
C GLN A 352 4.54 18.43 -50.17
N THR A 353 5.35 17.47 -49.64
CA THR A 353 6.02 16.47 -50.51
C THR A 353 6.71 15.38 -49.67
N ASN A 354 6.70 14.20 -50.31
CA ASN A 354 7.33 12.93 -50.00
C ASN A 354 8.85 12.96 -49.81
N ALA A 355 9.39 11.97 -49.09
CA ALA A 355 10.49 11.16 -49.62
C ALA A 355 10.59 9.80 -48.91
N SER A 356 10.70 8.78 -49.73
CA SER A 356 10.86 7.37 -49.49
C SER A 356 12.26 6.96 -49.01
N GLY A 357 12.34 5.83 -48.30
CA GLY A 357 13.59 5.12 -48.06
C GLY A 357 13.34 3.66 -47.65
N THR A 358 13.64 2.80 -48.59
CA THR A 358 13.46 1.37 -48.71
C THR A 358 14.42 0.50 -47.90
N GLY A 359 14.00 -0.73 -47.61
CA GLY A 359 14.84 -1.94 -47.47
C GLY A 359 14.63 -2.65 -46.11
N SER A 360 14.49 -3.89 -45.99
CA SER A 360 14.30 -5.10 -46.77
C SER A 360 13.96 -6.21 -45.77
N ALA A 361 13.19 -7.15 -46.24
CA ALA A 361 12.66 -8.31 -45.54
C ALA A 361 13.73 -9.37 -45.20
N ALA A 362 13.43 -10.18 -44.17
CA ALA A 362 13.78 -11.58 -44.14
C ALA A 362 12.69 -12.39 -43.47
N SER A 363 12.14 -13.32 -44.20
CA SER A 363 11.15 -14.31 -43.80
C SER A 363 11.79 -15.48 -43.05
N ALA A 364 11.08 -16.08 -42.09
CA ALA A 364 11.13 -17.52 -41.86
C ALA A 364 9.78 -18.03 -41.32
N THR A 365 9.17 -18.87 -42.11
CA THR A 365 8.15 -19.90 -41.94
C THR A 365 8.26 -20.64 -40.61
N GLY A 366 7.25 -21.04 -39.87
CA GLY A 366 5.94 -21.54 -40.10
C GLY A 366 5.67 -22.65 -39.10
N SER A 367 4.56 -22.73 -38.46
CA SER A 367 3.70 -23.92 -38.39
C SER A 367 2.50 -23.69 -37.50
N THR A 368 1.37 -24.04 -38.04
CA THR A 368 0.02 -23.99 -37.48
C THR A 368 -0.25 -25.08 -36.45
N THR A 369 -1.02 -24.80 -35.40
CA THR A 369 -2.13 -25.64 -34.99
C THR A 369 -3.21 -24.83 -34.25
N THR A 370 -4.43 -25.03 -34.70
CA THR A 370 -5.73 -24.56 -34.23
C THR A 370 -6.07 -25.13 -32.86
N THR A 371 -6.76 -24.41 -31.93
CA THR A 371 -8.21 -24.34 -31.76
C THR A 371 -8.58 -23.74 -30.41
N ASN A 372 -9.62 -22.97 -30.47
CA ASN A 372 -10.76 -22.72 -29.57
C ASN A 372 -10.84 -21.37 -28.89
N ALA A 373 -11.90 -20.69 -29.33
CA ALA A 373 -12.38 -19.42 -28.87
C ALA A 373 -12.83 -19.46 -27.39
N GLY A 374 -12.28 -18.55 -26.62
CA GLY A 374 -12.83 -18.06 -25.38
C GLY A 374 -12.58 -16.56 -25.37
N SER A 375 -13.67 -15.78 -25.33
CA SER A 375 -13.62 -14.34 -25.30
C SER A 375 -12.86 -13.89 -24.05
N VAL A 376 -11.64 -13.40 -24.24
CA VAL A 376 -10.84 -12.74 -23.20
C VAL A 376 -10.92 -11.25 -23.50
N LEU A 377 -11.48 -10.49 -22.56
CA LEU A 377 -11.30 -9.04 -22.53
C LEU A 377 -9.79 -8.76 -22.53
N ASN A 378 -9.28 -8.23 -23.62
CA ASN A 378 -7.95 -7.67 -23.71
C ASN A 378 -7.92 -6.36 -22.89
N LEU A 379 -7.60 -6.46 -21.60
CA LEU A 379 -7.00 -5.34 -20.91
C LEU A 379 -5.57 -5.25 -21.44
N SER A 380 -5.24 -4.17 -22.12
CA SER A 380 -3.86 -3.82 -22.45
C SER A 380 -3.12 -3.59 -21.15
N ILE A 381 -2.40 -4.60 -20.69
CA ILE A 381 -1.44 -4.45 -19.60
C ILE A 381 -0.27 -3.69 -20.22
N GLY A 382 -0.24 -2.37 -19.98
CA GLY A 382 0.96 -1.58 -20.19
C GLY A 382 2.10 -2.20 -19.40
N THR A 383 3.23 -2.36 -20.02
CA THR A 383 4.45 -2.92 -19.41
C THR A 383 4.78 -2.13 -18.16
N ILE A 384 4.55 -2.73 -16.99
CA ILE A 384 4.96 -2.16 -15.69
C ILE A 384 6.47 -2.37 -15.60
N VAL A 385 7.24 -1.34 -15.94
CA VAL A 385 8.69 -1.31 -15.73
C VAL A 385 8.94 -0.43 -14.51
N GLY A 386 9.36 -1.02 -13.43
CA GLY A 386 9.93 -0.30 -12.29
C GLY A 386 9.13 -0.40 -10.99
N VAL A 387 9.32 -1.47 -10.28
CA VAL A 387 9.18 -1.48 -8.83
C VAL A 387 10.54 -1.86 -8.27
N VAL A 388 11.09 -0.98 -7.47
CA VAL A 388 12.38 -1.22 -6.80
C VAL A 388 12.22 -2.32 -5.80
N ALA A 389 13.10 -3.30 -5.88
CA ALA A 389 13.25 -4.32 -4.88
C ALA A 389 13.63 -3.67 -3.55
N PHE A 390 12.74 -3.72 -2.58
CA PHE A 390 13.15 -3.59 -1.19
C PHE A 390 13.93 -4.86 -0.82
N ALA A 391 15.23 -4.87 -1.11
CA ALA A 391 16.11 -5.87 -0.54
C ALA A 391 16.32 -5.49 0.92
N CYS A 392 15.47 -5.96 1.82
CA CYS A 392 15.85 -6.08 3.20
C CYS A 392 16.99 -7.11 3.24
N LEU A 393 18.24 -6.63 3.25
CA LEU A 393 19.37 -7.45 3.62
C LEU A 393 19.22 -7.70 5.13
N LEU A 394 18.91 -8.97 5.48
CA LEU A 394 19.08 -9.49 6.82
C LEU A 394 20.56 -9.52 7.20
#